data_f5f71584876b95966359b08663677b05
#
_entry.id   f5f71584876b95966359b08663677b05
#
_cell.length_a   1.000
_cell.length_b   1.000
_cell.length_c   1.000
_cell.angle_alpha   90.00
_cell.angle_beta   90.00
_cell.angle_gamma   90.00
#
_symmetry.space_group_name_H-M   'P 1'
#
loop_
_entity.id
_entity.type
_entity.pdbx_description
1 polymer ?
#
loop_
_entity_poly.entity_id
_entity_poly.type
_entity_poly.pdbx_seq_one_letter_code
_entity_poly.pdbx_strand_id
1 'polypeptide(L)'
;MYEHLTKLSDTKKIDPWEAKQEIAEIRVSLHCSRYWMLSEWECENMSFPFWRLYHSCTGGSYVTFNKLEYELDNNKIILIPPYTSFSTHIKARTVKQEESIVGEIIRNMAEVDFFREKGLCDQFFVHFNLGFPYDKFKACIYEIELNEYWLSLINKVKIDRLEFPNNISIHSAIDINCLILYALSSISIGNWELPIIDKRILKAITYIDKNIDKELTNEQLSKIANLATNSFARLFKSELKGTVKNYIQQRRIEHAIMMLHHSSKDIEDIALACGYYDRHHFSKVFKQQTGIPPAKYRMKIGMK
;
A
#
# COMPACT_ATOMS: atom_id res chain seq x y z
N MET A 1 -29.87 -14.55 3.93
CA MET A 1 -29.34 -13.82 2.76
C MET A 1 -29.55 -14.60 1.46
N TYR A 2 -30.73 -15.20 1.24
CA TYR A 2 -31.08 -15.94 0.01
C TYR A 2 -32.56 -15.76 -0.39
N GLU A 3 -33.25 -14.72 0.09
CA GLU A 3 -34.69 -14.53 -0.16
C GLU A 3 -35.06 -13.72 -1.42
N HIS A 4 -34.07 -13.36 -2.25
CA HIS A 4 -34.35 -12.63 -3.51
C HIS A 4 -34.26 -13.48 -4.78
N LEU A 5 -34.13 -14.81 -4.68
CA LEU A 5 -34.01 -15.69 -5.85
C LEU A 5 -35.30 -16.37 -6.30
N THR A 6 -36.46 -16.00 -5.75
CA THR A 6 -37.76 -16.60 -6.11
C THR A 6 -38.67 -15.65 -6.88
N LYS A 7 -38.24 -15.16 -8.04
CA LYS A 7 -39.10 -14.72 -9.16
C LYS A 7 -38.37 -14.89 -10.48
N LEU A 8 -38.07 -16.12 -10.85
CA LEU A 8 -37.70 -16.53 -12.20
C LEU A 8 -38.86 -17.27 -12.84
N SER A 9 -39.91 -16.52 -13.21
CA SER A 9 -40.92 -17.02 -14.14
C SER A 9 -40.95 -16.07 -15.34
N ASP A 10 -39.98 -16.24 -16.21
CA ASP A 10 -39.98 -16.01 -17.67
C ASP A 10 -38.56 -16.30 -18.16
N THR A 11 -38.26 -17.56 -18.33
CA THR A 11 -36.96 -18.01 -18.85
C THR A 11 -36.90 -17.74 -20.35
N LYS A 12 -36.61 -16.52 -20.76
CA LYS A 12 -35.85 -16.35 -21.98
C LYS A 12 -34.55 -17.14 -21.77
N LYS A 13 -34.33 -18.15 -22.59
CA LYS A 13 -33.05 -18.84 -22.65
C LYS A 13 -32.00 -17.79 -23.05
N ILE A 14 -31.30 -17.25 -22.07
CA ILE A 14 -30.16 -16.35 -22.29
C ILE A 14 -28.98 -17.27 -22.53
N ASP A 15 -28.34 -17.17 -23.68
CA ASP A 15 -27.08 -17.84 -23.92
C ASP A 15 -26.09 -17.39 -22.82
N PRO A 16 -25.51 -18.31 -22.03
CA PRO A 16 -24.54 -17.95 -20.98
C PRO A 16 -23.37 -17.12 -21.50
N TRP A 17 -23.03 -17.24 -22.78
CA TRP A 17 -21.96 -16.47 -23.42
C TRP A 17 -22.35 -15.02 -23.79
N GLU A 18 -23.65 -14.74 -23.87
CA GLU A 18 -24.16 -13.37 -24.11
C GLU A 18 -24.35 -12.57 -22.82
N ALA A 19 -24.31 -13.23 -21.65
CA ALA A 19 -24.43 -12.57 -20.36
C ALA A 19 -23.20 -11.71 -20.09
N LYS A 20 -23.35 -10.39 -20.14
CA LYS A 20 -22.29 -9.46 -19.76
C LYS A 20 -22.05 -9.55 -18.25
N GLN A 21 -20.86 -9.99 -17.87
CA GLN A 21 -20.41 -9.97 -16.49
C GLN A 21 -19.60 -8.70 -16.23
N GLU A 22 -19.89 -8.01 -15.13
CA GLU A 22 -19.02 -6.97 -14.62
C GLU A 22 -18.03 -7.59 -13.64
N ILE A 23 -16.75 -7.59 -14.02
CA ILE A 23 -15.68 -8.21 -13.24
C ILE A 23 -14.89 -7.09 -12.56
N ALA A 24 -14.73 -7.18 -11.23
CA ALA A 24 -13.82 -6.33 -10.49
C ALA A 24 -12.38 -6.77 -10.76
N GLU A 25 -11.59 -5.90 -11.40
CA GLU A 25 -10.17 -6.16 -11.64
C GLU A 25 -9.34 -5.63 -10.48
N ILE A 26 -8.92 -6.51 -9.57
CA ILE A 26 -7.97 -6.18 -8.52
C ILE A 26 -6.56 -6.52 -9.03
N ARG A 27 -5.66 -5.54 -8.98
CA ARG A 27 -4.25 -5.72 -9.35
C ARG A 27 -3.36 -5.34 -8.18
N VAL A 28 -2.61 -6.30 -7.68
CA VAL A 28 -1.62 -6.04 -6.63
C VAL A 28 -0.35 -5.49 -7.25
N SER A 29 0.02 -4.27 -6.86
CA SER A 29 1.32 -3.66 -7.17
C SER A 29 2.22 -3.79 -5.94
N LEU A 30 3.09 -4.78 -5.95
CA LEU A 30 4.03 -5.04 -4.86
C LEU A 30 5.18 -4.02 -4.90
N HIS A 31 5.47 -3.38 -3.75
CA HIS A 31 6.55 -2.38 -3.63
C HIS A 31 7.75 -2.93 -2.90
N CYS A 32 7.54 -3.65 -1.82
CA CYS A 32 8.59 -4.39 -1.13
C CYS A 32 8.02 -5.57 -0.34
N SER A 33 8.92 -6.52 -0.08
CA SER A 33 8.77 -7.55 0.93
C SER A 33 10.11 -7.68 1.65
N ARG A 34 10.11 -7.56 2.97
CA ARG A 34 11.32 -7.55 3.80
C ARG A 34 11.14 -8.43 5.02
N TYR A 35 12.24 -9.00 5.48
CA TYR A 35 12.31 -9.72 6.73
C TYR A 35 13.55 -9.26 7.51
N TRP A 36 13.35 -8.62 8.65
CA TRP A 36 14.39 -7.99 9.46
C TRP A 36 14.26 -8.36 10.92
N MET A 37 15.35 -8.20 11.69
CA MET A 37 15.33 -8.18 13.15
C MET A 37 15.43 -6.73 13.60
N LEU A 38 14.44 -6.24 14.35
CA LEU A 38 14.39 -4.86 14.81
C LEU A 38 14.78 -4.76 16.27
N SER A 39 15.65 -3.81 16.56
CA SER A 39 15.99 -3.38 17.91
C SER A 39 15.24 -2.13 18.34
N GLU A 40 14.79 -1.30 17.39
CA GLU A 40 14.00 -0.10 17.61
C GLU A 40 12.98 0.05 16.48
N TRP A 41 11.76 0.40 16.83
CA TRP A 41 10.68 0.66 15.87
C TRP A 41 9.74 1.72 16.44
N GLU A 42 10.31 2.87 16.75
CA GLU A 42 9.61 3.98 17.39
C GLU A 42 9.20 5.00 16.31
N CYS A 43 7.93 5.06 15.97
CA CYS A 43 7.41 5.99 15.00
C CYS A 43 6.07 6.54 15.48
N GLU A 44 5.83 7.83 15.30
CA GLU A 44 4.59 8.48 15.70
C GLU A 44 3.80 9.01 14.51
N ASN A 45 2.48 8.75 14.55
CA ASN A 45 1.49 9.32 13.63
C ASN A 45 1.88 9.22 12.16
N MET A 46 2.40 8.06 11.76
CA MET A 46 2.75 7.78 10.36
C MET A 46 1.51 7.51 9.53
N SER A 47 1.49 8.04 8.31
CA SER A 47 0.44 7.76 7.33
C SER A 47 1.05 7.68 5.94
N PHE A 48 0.68 6.66 5.16
CA PHE A 48 1.29 6.35 3.87
C PHE A 48 0.23 6.04 2.82
N PRO A 49 0.50 6.30 1.53
CA PRO A 49 -0.45 6.06 0.44
C PRO A 49 -0.45 4.61 -0.07
N PHE A 50 -0.10 3.64 0.78
CA PHE A 50 -0.04 2.23 0.42
C PHE A 50 -0.44 1.32 1.57
N TRP A 51 -0.89 0.12 1.25
CA TRP A 51 -1.19 -0.95 2.18
C TRP A 51 0.06 -1.49 2.83
N ARG A 52 -0.05 -1.87 4.09
CA ARG A 52 0.99 -2.53 4.86
C ARG A 52 0.47 -3.81 5.47
N LEU A 53 1.23 -4.87 5.31
CA LEU A 53 1.02 -6.16 5.95
C LEU A 53 2.22 -6.42 6.84
N TYR A 54 1.97 -6.70 8.11
CA TYR A 54 2.98 -7.02 9.11
C TYR A 54 2.73 -8.37 9.75
N HIS A 55 3.81 -9.10 10.07
CA HIS A 55 3.79 -10.34 10.84
C HIS A 55 5.09 -10.48 11.63
N SER A 56 5.03 -11.05 12.85
CA SER A 56 6.18 -11.37 13.70
C SER A 56 6.01 -12.76 14.30
N CYS A 57 7.12 -13.49 14.49
CA CYS A 57 7.12 -14.75 15.26
C CYS A 57 7.53 -14.56 16.71
N THR A 58 8.20 -13.43 17.03
CA THR A 58 8.73 -13.19 18.39
C THR A 58 7.76 -12.49 19.31
N GLY A 59 6.77 -11.76 18.75
CA GLY A 59 5.98 -10.82 19.55
C GLY A 59 6.78 -9.61 20.01
N GLY A 60 6.19 -8.80 20.89
CA GLY A 60 6.85 -7.65 21.54
C GLY A 60 6.93 -6.39 20.71
N SER A 61 6.48 -6.38 19.45
CA SER A 61 6.31 -5.21 18.62
C SER A 61 4.84 -4.87 18.43
N TYR A 62 4.51 -3.59 18.43
CA TYR A 62 3.14 -3.09 18.49
C TYR A 62 2.86 -2.02 17.45
N VAL A 63 1.65 -2.05 16.91
CA VAL A 63 1.04 -0.97 16.15
C VAL A 63 -0.05 -0.33 16.98
N THR A 64 -0.04 0.99 17.13
CA THR A 64 -1.06 1.73 17.89
C THR A 64 -1.93 2.54 16.94
N PHE A 65 -3.25 2.40 17.06
CA PHE A 65 -4.26 3.15 16.31
C PHE A 65 -5.43 3.51 17.22
N ASN A 66 -5.79 4.80 17.26
CA ASN A 66 -6.90 5.29 18.10
C ASN A 66 -6.79 4.84 19.58
N LYS A 67 -5.59 4.85 20.15
CA LYS A 67 -5.27 4.42 21.51
C LYS A 67 -5.41 2.90 21.77
N LEU A 68 -5.69 2.12 20.75
CA LEU A 68 -5.67 0.66 20.83
C LEU A 68 -4.30 0.16 20.37
N GLU A 69 -3.77 -0.83 21.07
CA GLU A 69 -2.52 -1.50 20.71
C GLU A 69 -2.81 -2.84 20.04
N TYR A 70 -2.11 -3.11 18.95
CA TYR A 70 -2.17 -4.34 18.17
C TYR A 70 -0.78 -4.98 18.19
N GLU A 71 -0.64 -6.07 18.90
CA GLU A 71 0.62 -6.82 18.97
C GLU A 71 0.84 -7.58 17.66
N LEU A 72 2.06 -7.52 17.13
CA LEU A 72 2.50 -8.44 16.08
C LEU A 72 2.92 -9.76 16.74
N ASP A 73 2.29 -10.85 16.33
CA ASP A 73 2.58 -12.18 16.83
C ASP A 73 2.58 -13.24 15.71
N ASN A 74 2.80 -14.51 16.07
CA ASN A 74 2.90 -15.60 15.12
C ASN A 74 1.54 -16.05 14.55
N ASN A 75 0.43 -15.71 15.18
CA ASN A 75 -0.87 -16.28 14.87
C ASN A 75 -1.70 -15.41 13.91
N LYS A 76 -1.26 -14.18 13.66
CA LYS A 76 -2.03 -13.22 12.89
C LYS A 76 -1.17 -12.32 11.99
N ILE A 77 -1.83 -11.74 11.00
CA ILE A 77 -1.34 -10.63 10.20
C ILE A 77 -1.99 -9.35 10.70
N ILE A 78 -1.21 -8.29 10.81
CA ILE A 78 -1.72 -6.92 10.93
C ILE A 78 -1.74 -6.29 9.54
N LEU A 79 -2.94 -5.93 9.06
CA LEU A 79 -3.12 -5.26 7.77
C LEU A 79 -3.58 -3.82 8.00
N ILE A 80 -2.85 -2.87 7.40
CA ILE A 80 -3.08 -1.43 7.54
C ILE A 80 -3.40 -0.83 6.17
N PRO A 81 -4.61 -0.26 5.97
CA PRO A 81 -4.98 0.41 4.73
C PRO A 81 -4.20 1.70 4.48
N PRO A 82 -4.15 2.18 3.23
CA PRO A 82 -3.60 3.48 2.89
C PRO A 82 -4.21 4.60 3.74
N TYR A 83 -3.39 5.62 4.03
CA TYR A 83 -3.79 6.83 4.77
C TYR A 83 -4.26 6.60 6.22
N THR A 84 -4.19 5.39 6.74
CA THR A 84 -4.38 5.13 8.17
C THR A 84 -3.20 5.72 8.93
N SER A 85 -3.47 6.64 9.88
CA SER A 85 -2.45 7.19 10.76
C SER A 85 -2.23 6.26 11.95
N PHE A 86 -1.03 5.77 12.14
CA PHE A 86 -0.67 4.84 13.21
C PHE A 86 0.70 5.16 13.81
N SER A 87 0.96 4.63 15.00
CA SER A 87 2.27 4.68 15.66
C SER A 87 2.78 3.26 15.88
N THR A 88 4.09 3.13 16.08
CA THR A 88 4.73 1.82 16.33
C THR A 88 5.70 1.90 17.50
N HIS A 89 5.88 0.80 18.24
CA HIS A 89 6.87 0.70 19.30
C HIS A 89 7.22 -0.77 19.64
N ILE A 90 8.35 -0.94 20.36
CA ILE A 90 8.78 -2.21 20.92
C ILE A 90 8.77 -2.09 22.45
N LYS A 91 7.98 -2.93 23.16
CA LYS A 91 7.76 -2.83 24.62
C LYS A 91 9.00 -3.07 25.49
N ALA A 92 10.01 -3.75 24.98
CA ALA A 92 11.15 -4.19 25.80
C ALA A 92 12.18 -3.10 26.14
N ARG A 93 11.98 -1.84 25.72
CA ARG A 93 12.97 -0.77 25.90
C ARG A 93 12.36 0.50 26.47
N THR A 94 13.12 1.16 27.34
CA THR A 94 12.85 2.53 27.80
C THR A 94 12.56 3.44 26.60
N VAL A 95 11.38 4.04 26.61
CA VAL A 95 10.92 4.96 25.55
C VAL A 95 12.01 6.00 25.28
N LYS A 96 12.64 5.91 24.11
CA LYS A 96 13.43 7.00 23.57
C LYS A 96 12.48 8.07 23.04
N GLN A 97 12.74 9.32 23.34
CA GLN A 97 11.92 10.47 22.89
C GLN A 97 12.05 10.76 21.38
N GLU A 98 12.88 10.02 20.64
CA GLU A 98 13.13 10.24 19.22
C GLU A 98 12.60 9.07 18.37
N GLU A 99 11.98 9.43 17.24
CA GLU A 99 11.56 8.45 16.24
C GLU A 99 12.79 7.70 15.70
N SER A 100 12.79 6.38 15.77
CA SER A 100 13.88 5.53 15.29
C SER A 100 13.39 4.20 14.76
N ILE A 101 14.00 3.76 13.66
CA ILE A 101 13.90 2.40 13.15
C ILE A 101 15.33 1.88 13.05
N VAL A 102 15.68 0.93 13.91
CA VAL A 102 17.02 0.31 13.93
C VAL A 102 16.84 -1.19 13.87
N GLY A 103 17.53 -1.82 12.93
CA GLY A 103 17.44 -3.25 12.75
C GLY A 103 18.67 -3.83 12.08
N GLU A 104 18.73 -5.16 12.11
CA GLU A 104 19.80 -5.96 11.51
C GLU A 104 19.27 -6.68 10.28
N ILE A 105 20.05 -6.67 9.23
CA ILE A 105 19.81 -7.51 8.05
C ILE A 105 20.28 -8.90 8.37
N ILE A 106 19.36 -9.87 8.30
CA ILE A 106 19.64 -11.29 8.54
C ILE A 106 19.89 -12.01 7.21
N ARG A 107 20.79 -12.98 7.24
CA ARG A 107 21.21 -13.74 6.06
C ARG A 107 20.81 -15.22 6.12
N ASN A 108 20.52 -15.74 7.31
CA ASN A 108 20.12 -17.12 7.52
C ASN A 108 19.35 -17.31 8.84
N MET A 109 18.74 -18.46 9.03
CA MET A 109 17.92 -18.75 10.21
C MET A 109 18.72 -18.78 11.52
N ALA A 110 20.00 -19.16 11.50
CA ALA A 110 20.83 -19.16 12.71
C ALA A 110 21.06 -17.73 13.23
N GLU A 111 21.18 -16.74 12.34
CA GLU A 111 21.23 -15.33 12.74
C GLU A 111 19.91 -14.85 13.33
N VAL A 112 18.76 -15.34 12.84
CA VAL A 112 17.44 -15.04 13.43
C VAL A 112 17.40 -15.47 14.90
N ASP A 113 17.79 -16.71 15.18
CA ASP A 113 17.80 -17.24 16.56
C ASP A 113 18.78 -16.48 17.44
N PHE A 114 19.97 -16.18 16.94
CA PHE A 114 20.97 -15.39 17.65
C PHE A 114 20.46 -13.98 18.03
N PHE A 115 19.81 -13.28 17.11
CA PHE A 115 19.26 -11.94 17.40
C PHE A 115 18.04 -12.00 18.30
N ARG A 116 17.22 -13.05 18.16
CA ARG A 116 16.09 -13.30 19.06
C ARG A 116 16.55 -13.47 20.51
N GLU A 117 17.60 -14.24 20.77
CA GLU A 117 18.21 -14.40 22.09
C GLU A 117 18.74 -13.07 22.66
N LYS A 118 19.11 -12.12 21.79
CA LYS A 118 19.49 -10.75 22.18
C LYS A 118 18.31 -9.82 22.42
N GLY A 119 17.07 -10.32 22.32
CA GLY A 119 15.86 -9.56 22.54
C GLY A 119 15.44 -8.65 21.40
N LEU A 120 15.91 -8.92 20.15
CA LEU A 120 15.38 -8.25 18.96
C LEU A 120 14.08 -8.94 18.53
N CYS A 121 13.17 -8.13 17.96
CA CYS A 121 11.92 -8.62 17.40
C CYS A 121 12.07 -8.86 15.91
N ASP A 122 11.63 -10.05 15.44
CA ASP A 122 11.55 -10.29 14.01
C ASP A 122 10.35 -9.54 13.40
N GLN A 123 10.52 -9.03 12.20
CA GLN A 123 9.45 -8.39 11.48
C GLN A 123 9.48 -8.75 10.00
N PHE A 124 8.42 -9.41 9.56
CA PHE A 124 8.11 -9.58 8.15
C PHE A 124 7.09 -8.53 7.74
N PHE A 125 7.37 -7.79 6.67
CA PHE A 125 6.45 -6.81 6.16
C PHE A 125 6.39 -6.76 4.64
N VAL A 126 5.21 -6.41 4.16
CA VAL A 126 4.92 -6.25 2.73
C VAL A 126 4.19 -4.92 2.52
N HIS A 127 4.65 -4.13 1.55
CA HIS A 127 3.98 -2.91 1.12
C HIS A 127 3.47 -3.06 -0.32
N PHE A 128 2.22 -2.67 -0.56
CA PHE A 128 1.57 -2.82 -1.86
C PHE A 128 0.46 -1.80 -2.08
N ASN A 129 0.03 -1.66 -3.33
CA ASN A 129 -1.19 -0.95 -3.71
C ASN A 129 -2.09 -1.86 -4.57
N LEU A 130 -3.36 -1.54 -4.57
CA LEU A 130 -4.38 -2.16 -5.44
C LEU A 130 -4.77 -1.25 -6.60
N GLY A 131 -4.37 0.02 -6.53
CA GLY A 131 -4.77 1.06 -7.45
C GLY A 131 -6.16 1.61 -7.16
N PHE A 132 -6.47 2.71 -7.83
CA PHE A 132 -7.79 3.33 -7.71
C PHE A 132 -8.87 2.44 -8.38
N PRO A 133 -10.05 2.24 -7.76
CA PRO A 133 -10.52 2.87 -6.50
C PRO A 133 -10.19 2.07 -5.24
N TYR A 134 -9.52 0.92 -5.32
CA TYR A 134 -9.36 -0.06 -4.23
C TYR A 134 -8.39 0.37 -3.13
N ASP A 135 -7.58 1.43 -3.36
CA ASP A 135 -6.77 2.07 -2.32
C ASP A 135 -7.54 3.12 -1.50
N LYS A 136 -8.81 3.38 -1.86
CA LYS A 136 -9.73 4.19 -1.05
C LYS A 136 -10.36 3.33 0.02
N PHE A 137 -9.94 3.56 1.26
CA PHE A 137 -10.35 2.72 2.36
C PHE A 137 -10.55 3.53 3.64
N LYS A 138 -11.46 3.08 4.50
CA LYS A 138 -11.64 3.69 5.81
C LYS A 138 -10.43 3.39 6.70
N ALA A 139 -9.89 4.41 7.36
CA ALA A 139 -8.76 4.26 8.28
C ALA A 139 -9.09 3.29 9.42
N CYS A 140 -8.33 2.20 9.51
CA CYS A 140 -8.50 1.15 10.53
C CYS A 140 -7.25 0.23 10.57
N ILE A 141 -7.24 -0.70 11.51
CA ILE A 141 -6.30 -1.81 11.58
C ILE A 141 -7.10 -3.11 11.51
N TYR A 142 -6.64 -4.07 10.74
CA TYR A 142 -7.22 -5.41 10.67
C TYR A 142 -6.26 -6.42 11.24
N GLU A 143 -6.74 -7.24 12.17
CA GLU A 143 -6.09 -8.47 12.62
C GLU A 143 -6.72 -9.63 11.86
N ILE A 144 -5.88 -10.43 11.21
CA ILE A 144 -6.32 -11.55 10.37
C ILE A 144 -5.64 -12.80 10.89
N GLU A 145 -6.44 -13.68 11.47
CA GLU A 145 -5.99 -14.96 12.02
C GLU A 145 -5.39 -15.85 10.93
N LEU A 146 -4.31 -16.52 11.27
CA LEU A 146 -3.58 -17.42 10.40
C LEU A 146 -3.82 -18.88 10.79
N ASN A 147 -4.06 -19.73 9.83
CA ASN A 147 -3.98 -21.17 10.00
C ASN A 147 -2.59 -21.70 9.61
N GLU A 148 -2.34 -22.98 9.82
CA GLU A 148 -1.05 -23.63 9.55
C GLU A 148 -0.58 -23.45 8.10
N TYR A 149 -1.51 -23.47 7.13
CA TYR A 149 -1.17 -23.28 5.73
C TYR A 149 -0.57 -21.88 5.47
N TRP A 150 -1.20 -20.82 5.99
CA TRP A 150 -0.73 -19.46 5.81
C TRP A 150 0.56 -19.18 6.58
N LEU A 151 0.71 -19.77 7.76
CA LEU A 151 1.98 -19.71 8.52
C LEU A 151 3.12 -20.36 7.73
N SER A 152 2.88 -21.54 7.15
CA SER A 152 3.86 -22.21 6.29
C SER A 152 4.25 -21.34 5.09
N LEU A 153 3.27 -20.68 4.46
CA LEU A 153 3.51 -19.79 3.32
C LEU A 153 4.36 -18.58 3.72
N ILE A 154 4.04 -17.93 4.85
CA ILE A 154 4.84 -16.81 5.39
C ILE A 154 6.27 -17.24 5.67
N ASN A 155 6.48 -18.40 6.31
CA ASN A 155 7.80 -18.91 6.61
C ASN A 155 8.61 -19.20 5.34
N LYS A 156 7.99 -19.76 4.31
CA LYS A 156 8.61 -19.96 2.99
C LYS A 156 9.07 -18.62 2.39
N VAL A 157 8.21 -17.59 2.42
CA VAL A 157 8.57 -16.25 1.93
C VAL A 157 9.69 -15.64 2.79
N LYS A 158 9.66 -15.78 4.11
CA LYS A 158 10.74 -15.31 5.00
C LYS A 158 12.08 -15.91 4.63
N ILE A 159 12.15 -17.24 4.42
CA ILE A 159 13.38 -17.94 4.01
C ILE A 159 13.89 -17.38 2.67
N ASP A 160 13.02 -17.21 1.68
CA ASP A 160 13.39 -16.61 0.39
C ASP A 160 13.92 -15.17 0.56
N ARG A 161 13.38 -14.38 1.52
CA ARG A 161 13.91 -13.04 1.84
C ARG A 161 15.28 -13.05 2.49
N LEU A 162 15.65 -14.10 3.20
CA LEU A 162 17.00 -14.29 3.74
C LEU A 162 18.01 -14.60 2.62
N GLU A 163 17.63 -15.50 1.71
CA GLU A 163 18.50 -15.91 0.60
C GLU A 163 18.64 -14.81 -0.46
N PHE A 164 17.56 -14.10 -0.76
CA PHE A 164 17.48 -13.09 -1.83
C PHE A 164 16.90 -11.76 -1.33
N PRO A 165 17.60 -11.02 -0.46
CA PRO A 165 17.04 -9.83 0.19
C PRO A 165 16.68 -8.69 -0.78
N ASN A 166 17.34 -8.63 -1.94
CA ASN A 166 17.15 -7.57 -2.94
C ASN A 166 16.32 -7.99 -4.16
N ASN A 167 16.00 -9.28 -4.28
CA ASN A 167 15.25 -9.82 -5.41
C ASN A 167 14.04 -10.62 -4.93
N ILE A 168 12.90 -10.44 -5.57
CA ILE A 168 11.70 -11.24 -5.33
C ILE A 168 11.56 -12.19 -6.51
N SER A 169 11.72 -13.51 -6.27
CA SER A 169 11.50 -14.52 -7.29
C SER A 169 10.03 -14.56 -7.74
N ILE A 170 9.76 -15.15 -8.91
CA ILE A 170 8.37 -15.29 -9.37
C ILE A 170 7.53 -16.13 -8.39
N HIS A 171 8.11 -17.16 -7.79
CA HIS A 171 7.43 -18.01 -6.80
C HIS A 171 7.10 -17.20 -5.54
N SER A 172 8.09 -16.45 -4.99
CA SER A 172 7.82 -15.57 -3.86
C SER A 172 6.81 -14.48 -4.18
N ALA A 173 6.84 -13.92 -5.39
CA ALA A 173 5.84 -12.94 -5.80
C ALA A 173 4.43 -13.55 -5.82
N ILE A 174 4.27 -14.78 -6.30
CA ILE A 174 2.99 -15.51 -6.27
C ILE A 174 2.57 -15.75 -4.82
N ASP A 175 3.45 -16.28 -3.98
CA ASP A 175 3.16 -16.59 -2.59
C ASP A 175 2.74 -15.32 -1.80
N ILE A 176 3.44 -14.21 -2.01
CA ILE A 176 3.09 -12.91 -1.42
C ILE A 176 1.72 -12.41 -1.93
N ASN A 177 1.43 -12.54 -3.22
CA ASN A 177 0.13 -12.15 -3.77
C ASN A 177 -1.00 -13.01 -3.18
N CYS A 178 -0.79 -14.32 -3.02
CA CYS A 178 -1.75 -15.21 -2.35
C CYS A 178 -2.03 -14.74 -0.92
N LEU A 179 -0.99 -14.38 -0.16
CA LEU A 179 -1.12 -13.88 1.21
C LEU A 179 -1.89 -12.56 1.26
N ILE A 180 -1.58 -11.62 0.36
CA ILE A 180 -2.29 -10.35 0.25
C ILE A 180 -3.78 -10.58 -0.07
N LEU A 181 -4.08 -11.40 -1.07
CA LEU A 181 -5.46 -11.67 -1.48
C LEU A 181 -6.26 -12.38 -0.38
N TYR A 182 -5.63 -13.31 0.35
CA TYR A 182 -6.23 -13.91 1.54
C TYR A 182 -6.57 -12.85 2.60
N ALA A 183 -5.61 -12.00 2.95
CA ALA A 183 -5.81 -10.94 3.92
C ALA A 183 -6.95 -10.00 3.51
N LEU A 184 -6.99 -9.60 2.24
CA LEU A 184 -8.04 -8.75 1.70
C LEU A 184 -9.41 -9.45 1.67
N SER A 185 -9.47 -10.76 1.38
CA SER A 185 -10.72 -11.53 1.37
C SER A 185 -11.38 -11.67 2.75
N SER A 186 -10.58 -11.52 3.81
CA SER A 186 -11.06 -11.53 5.20
C SER A 186 -11.75 -10.22 5.61
N ILE A 187 -11.63 -9.17 4.78
CA ILE A 187 -12.24 -7.87 5.04
C ILE A 187 -13.70 -7.87 4.55
N SER A 188 -14.64 -7.47 5.42
CA SER A 188 -16.03 -7.31 5.02
C SER A 188 -16.19 -6.30 3.88
N ILE A 189 -17.03 -6.64 2.90
CA ILE A 189 -17.29 -5.77 1.74
C ILE A 189 -17.78 -4.37 2.15
N GLY A 190 -18.48 -4.22 3.26
CA GLY A 190 -18.95 -2.93 3.78
C GLY A 190 -17.85 -1.98 4.26
N ASN A 191 -16.60 -2.46 4.39
CA ASN A 191 -15.45 -1.62 4.73
C ASN A 191 -14.75 -1.01 3.52
N TRP A 192 -15.11 -1.44 2.31
CA TRP A 192 -14.58 -0.90 1.07
C TRP A 192 -15.36 0.36 0.68
N GLU A 193 -14.66 1.49 0.61
CA GLU A 193 -15.23 2.75 0.13
C GLU A 193 -15.15 2.82 -1.41
N LEU A 194 -15.83 1.90 -2.09
CA LEU A 194 -15.81 1.82 -3.54
C LEU A 194 -16.76 2.88 -4.14
N PRO A 195 -16.27 4.01 -4.64
CA PRO A 195 -17.10 5.00 -5.28
C PRO A 195 -17.62 4.46 -6.61
N ILE A 196 -18.89 4.72 -6.91
CA ILE A 196 -19.42 4.55 -8.26
C ILE A 196 -18.85 5.68 -9.11
N ILE A 197 -17.94 5.35 -10.01
CA ILE A 197 -17.27 6.34 -10.90
C ILE A 197 -17.60 6.05 -12.34
N ASP A 198 -17.87 7.13 -13.10
CA ASP A 198 -18.05 7.04 -14.54
C ASP A 198 -16.85 6.34 -15.21
N LYS A 199 -17.15 5.29 -15.99
CA LYS A 199 -16.13 4.46 -16.66
C LYS A 199 -15.17 5.29 -17.54
N ARG A 200 -15.61 6.43 -18.06
CA ARG A 200 -14.78 7.35 -18.86
C ARG A 200 -13.74 8.06 -17.99
N ILE A 201 -14.14 8.45 -16.77
CA ILE A 201 -13.21 9.05 -15.80
C ILE A 201 -12.24 8.00 -15.28
N LEU A 202 -12.69 6.78 -15.03
CA LEU A 202 -11.81 5.68 -14.62
C LEU A 202 -10.72 5.40 -15.67
N LYS A 203 -11.05 5.44 -16.97
CA LYS A 203 -10.03 5.33 -18.05
C LYS A 203 -8.98 6.44 -17.97
N ALA A 204 -9.41 7.69 -17.73
CA ALA A 204 -8.49 8.81 -17.60
C ALA A 204 -7.59 8.65 -16.34
N ILE A 205 -8.12 8.20 -15.21
CA ILE A 205 -7.36 7.90 -14.00
C ILE A 205 -6.31 6.83 -14.26
N THR A 206 -6.71 5.71 -14.88
CA THR A 206 -5.78 4.64 -15.23
C THR A 206 -4.66 5.13 -16.17
N TYR A 207 -4.98 6.02 -17.09
CA TYR A 207 -3.98 6.62 -17.96
C TYR A 207 -3.02 7.55 -17.20
N ILE A 208 -3.53 8.38 -16.29
CA ILE A 208 -2.73 9.24 -15.40
C ILE A 208 -1.73 8.39 -14.62
N ASP A 209 -2.19 7.33 -13.95
CA ASP A 209 -1.34 6.48 -13.11
C ASP A 209 -0.21 5.79 -13.89
N LYS A 210 -0.47 5.43 -15.15
CA LYS A 210 0.53 4.80 -16.03
C LYS A 210 1.53 5.79 -16.65
N ASN A 211 1.23 7.09 -16.64
CA ASN A 211 2.03 8.12 -17.31
C ASN A 211 2.33 9.30 -16.37
N ILE A 212 2.51 9.01 -15.08
CA ILE A 212 2.63 10.04 -14.04
C ILE A 212 3.88 10.93 -14.21
N ASP A 213 4.91 10.37 -14.84
CA ASP A 213 6.18 11.00 -15.19
C ASP A 213 6.07 11.98 -16.38
N LYS A 214 4.98 11.90 -17.17
CA LYS A 214 4.81 12.66 -18.40
C LYS A 214 4.00 13.94 -18.20
N GLU A 215 4.04 14.80 -19.19
CA GLU A 215 3.10 15.91 -19.28
C GLU A 215 1.69 15.38 -19.53
N LEU A 216 0.73 15.81 -18.72
CA LEU A 216 -0.66 15.38 -18.76
C LEU A 216 -1.56 16.60 -18.85
N THR A 217 -2.21 16.79 -20.00
CA THR A 217 -3.11 17.90 -20.24
C THR A 217 -4.58 17.50 -20.21
N ASN A 218 -5.48 18.46 -19.92
CA ASN A 218 -6.93 18.21 -19.99
C ASN A 218 -7.38 17.77 -21.39
N GLU A 219 -6.72 18.24 -22.44
CA GLU A 219 -7.03 17.89 -23.82
C GLU A 219 -6.70 16.43 -24.13
N GLN A 220 -5.52 15.97 -23.69
CA GLN A 220 -5.15 14.55 -23.84
C GLN A 220 -6.11 13.65 -23.06
N LEU A 221 -6.37 13.97 -21.80
CA LEU A 221 -7.22 13.16 -20.94
C LEU A 221 -8.68 13.15 -21.38
N SER A 222 -9.18 14.26 -21.90
CA SER A 222 -10.53 14.32 -22.47
C SER A 222 -10.70 13.42 -23.71
N LYS A 223 -9.66 13.32 -24.56
CA LYS A 223 -9.65 12.36 -25.67
C LYS A 223 -9.67 10.91 -25.19
N ILE A 224 -8.90 10.57 -24.14
CA ILE A 224 -8.91 9.23 -23.51
C ILE A 224 -10.30 8.90 -22.96
N ALA A 225 -10.96 9.89 -22.36
CA ALA A 225 -12.32 9.77 -21.81
C ALA A 225 -13.41 9.83 -22.90
N ASN A 226 -13.06 10.12 -24.16
CA ASN A 226 -14.01 10.37 -25.25
C ASN A 226 -15.05 11.45 -24.89
N LEU A 227 -14.57 12.60 -24.41
CA LEU A 227 -15.37 13.75 -23.98
C LEU A 227 -14.79 15.06 -24.55
N ALA A 228 -15.62 16.09 -24.71
CA ALA A 228 -15.12 17.45 -24.91
C ALA A 228 -14.38 17.93 -23.65
N THR A 229 -13.31 18.72 -23.81
CA THR A 229 -12.40 19.12 -22.73
C THR A 229 -13.12 19.76 -21.53
N ASN A 230 -14.06 20.67 -21.77
CA ASN A 230 -14.83 21.31 -20.71
C ASN A 230 -15.78 20.32 -19.98
N SER A 231 -16.40 19.39 -20.73
CA SER A 231 -17.27 18.36 -20.16
C SER A 231 -16.47 17.38 -19.33
N PHE A 232 -15.28 16.98 -19.80
CA PHE A 232 -14.35 16.15 -19.05
C PHE A 232 -13.93 16.80 -17.72
N ALA A 233 -13.46 18.05 -17.75
CA ALA A 233 -13.02 18.75 -16.54
C ALA A 233 -14.14 18.89 -15.51
N ARG A 234 -15.36 19.18 -15.95
CA ARG A 234 -16.55 19.27 -15.09
C ARG A 234 -16.93 17.93 -14.49
N LEU A 235 -16.98 16.87 -15.30
CA LEU A 235 -17.30 15.52 -14.86
C LEU A 235 -16.22 15.00 -13.89
N PHE A 236 -14.94 15.17 -14.23
CA PHE A 236 -13.83 14.80 -13.36
C PHE A 236 -13.93 15.48 -11.98
N LYS A 237 -14.21 16.80 -11.96
CA LYS A 237 -14.36 17.55 -10.71
C LYS A 237 -15.58 17.08 -9.89
N SER A 238 -16.70 16.72 -10.54
CA SER A 238 -17.88 16.20 -9.82
C SER A 238 -17.64 14.83 -9.21
N GLU A 239 -16.94 13.94 -9.92
CA GLU A 239 -16.63 12.57 -9.47
C GLU A 239 -15.58 12.55 -8.35
N LEU A 240 -14.47 13.26 -8.53
CA LEU A 240 -13.31 13.20 -7.64
C LEU A 240 -13.20 14.36 -6.65
N LYS A 241 -14.18 15.30 -6.66
CA LYS A 241 -14.23 16.48 -5.78
C LYS A 241 -12.99 17.39 -5.88
N GLY A 242 -12.23 17.27 -6.98
CA GLY A 242 -11.01 18.03 -7.23
C GLY A 242 -10.73 18.27 -8.71
N THR A 243 -9.84 19.21 -9.03
CA THR A 243 -9.43 19.43 -10.41
C THR A 243 -8.46 18.34 -10.89
N VAL A 244 -8.40 18.11 -12.21
CA VAL A 244 -7.44 17.19 -12.83
C VAL A 244 -6.00 17.52 -12.41
N LYS A 245 -5.62 18.81 -12.42
CA LYS A 245 -4.29 19.28 -12.03
C LYS A 245 -3.96 18.88 -10.56
N ASN A 246 -4.90 19.10 -9.64
CA ASN A 246 -4.68 18.75 -8.23
C ASN A 246 -4.57 17.24 -8.05
N TYR A 247 -5.37 16.47 -8.78
CA TYR A 247 -5.31 15.00 -8.76
C TYR A 247 -3.95 14.51 -9.24
N ILE A 248 -3.48 14.97 -10.40
CA ILE A 248 -2.15 14.60 -10.93
C ILE A 248 -1.05 14.96 -9.94
N GLN A 249 -1.11 16.18 -9.36
CA GLN A 249 -0.13 16.62 -8.38
C GLN A 249 -0.10 15.73 -7.14
N GLN A 250 -1.28 15.35 -6.62
CA GLN A 250 -1.37 14.42 -5.49
C GLN A 250 -0.77 13.06 -5.84
N ARG A 251 -1.13 12.47 -6.99
CA ARG A 251 -0.60 11.18 -7.45
C ARG A 251 0.92 11.21 -7.63
N ARG A 252 1.48 12.32 -8.12
CA ARG A 252 2.95 12.52 -8.21
C ARG A 252 3.62 12.51 -6.86
N ILE A 253 3.04 13.16 -5.86
CA ILE A 253 3.58 13.14 -4.50
C ILE A 253 3.45 11.77 -3.85
N GLU A 254 2.34 11.06 -4.04
CA GLU A 254 2.17 9.68 -3.60
C GLU A 254 3.24 8.76 -4.21
N HIS A 255 3.51 8.90 -5.52
CA HIS A 255 4.59 8.18 -6.19
C HIS A 255 5.96 8.54 -5.61
N ALA A 256 6.21 9.83 -5.32
CA ALA A 256 7.45 10.26 -4.69
C ALA A 256 7.63 9.66 -3.28
N ILE A 257 6.57 9.60 -2.47
CA ILE A 257 6.58 8.93 -1.17
C ILE A 257 6.97 7.47 -1.33
N MET A 258 6.39 6.78 -2.30
CA MET A 258 6.73 5.40 -2.62
C MET A 258 8.22 5.23 -2.94
N MET A 259 8.75 6.08 -3.82
CA MET A 259 10.17 6.02 -4.19
C MET A 259 11.10 6.39 -3.04
N LEU A 260 10.72 7.33 -2.18
CA LEU A 260 11.46 7.67 -0.96
C LEU A 260 11.54 6.49 0.02
N HIS A 261 10.50 5.66 0.07
CA HIS A 261 10.44 4.47 0.93
C HIS A 261 11.18 3.25 0.37
N HIS A 262 11.16 3.07 -0.95
CA HIS A 262 11.53 1.79 -1.55
C HIS A 262 12.71 1.87 -2.52
N SER A 263 13.37 3.03 -2.62
CA SER A 263 14.55 3.17 -3.46
C SER A 263 15.64 4.02 -2.80
N SER A 264 16.87 3.77 -3.20
CA SER A 264 18.03 4.58 -2.84
C SER A 264 18.27 5.76 -3.79
N LYS A 265 17.37 5.99 -4.77
CA LYS A 265 17.48 7.09 -5.74
C LYS A 265 17.62 8.43 -5.02
N ASP A 266 18.41 9.34 -5.58
CA ASP A 266 18.51 10.68 -5.03
C ASP A 266 17.21 11.49 -5.23
N ILE A 267 17.13 12.67 -4.61
CA ILE A 267 15.91 13.49 -4.64
C ILE A 267 15.67 14.07 -6.04
N GLU A 268 16.70 14.27 -6.83
CA GLU A 268 16.61 14.77 -8.20
C GLU A 268 16.03 13.72 -9.13
N ASP A 269 16.54 12.49 -9.07
CA ASP A 269 16.02 11.35 -9.83
C ASP A 269 14.55 11.06 -9.49
N ILE A 270 14.18 11.17 -8.21
CA ILE A 270 12.78 11.02 -7.78
C ILE A 270 11.91 12.14 -8.36
N ALA A 271 12.38 13.39 -8.35
CA ALA A 271 11.64 14.50 -8.92
C ALA A 271 11.34 14.27 -10.41
N LEU A 272 12.35 13.89 -11.18
CA LEU A 272 12.23 13.57 -12.61
C LEU A 272 11.25 12.39 -12.85
N ALA A 273 11.40 11.31 -12.11
CA ALA A 273 10.54 10.13 -12.20
C ALA A 273 9.07 10.42 -11.83
N CYS A 274 8.84 11.48 -11.06
CA CYS A 274 7.49 11.96 -10.72
C CYS A 274 6.99 13.07 -11.66
N GLY A 275 7.66 13.35 -12.76
CA GLY A 275 7.24 14.32 -13.76
C GLY A 275 7.46 15.80 -13.36
N TYR A 276 8.45 16.07 -12.51
CA TYR A 276 8.93 17.41 -12.20
C TYR A 276 10.20 17.71 -12.96
N TYR A 277 10.32 18.90 -13.53
CA TYR A 277 11.50 19.32 -14.28
C TYR A 277 12.72 19.60 -13.41
N ASP A 278 12.49 20.03 -12.17
CA ASP A 278 13.56 20.38 -11.26
C ASP A 278 13.25 20.00 -9.81
N ARG A 279 14.31 19.77 -9.05
CA ARG A 279 14.29 19.40 -7.64
C ARG A 279 13.69 20.49 -6.73
N HIS A 280 13.83 21.76 -7.08
CA HIS A 280 13.39 22.88 -6.22
C HIS A 280 11.86 22.98 -6.25
N HIS A 281 11.27 22.97 -7.46
CA HIS A 281 9.82 22.94 -7.62
C HIS A 281 9.21 21.70 -6.96
N PHE A 282 9.80 20.52 -7.21
CA PHE A 282 9.39 19.28 -6.55
C PHE A 282 9.40 19.41 -5.02
N SER A 283 10.53 19.85 -4.43
CA SER A 283 10.69 19.95 -2.97
C SER A 283 9.69 20.93 -2.35
N LYS A 284 9.37 22.03 -3.03
CA LYS A 284 8.34 22.99 -2.60
C LYS A 284 6.96 22.37 -2.56
N VAL A 285 6.57 21.68 -3.65
CA VAL A 285 5.26 21.02 -3.75
C VAL A 285 5.15 19.87 -2.75
N PHE A 286 6.19 19.05 -2.64
CA PHE A 286 6.25 17.94 -1.68
C PHE A 286 6.09 18.45 -0.24
N LYS A 287 6.83 19.49 0.16
CA LYS A 287 6.71 20.11 1.49
C LYS A 287 5.31 20.69 1.73
N GLN A 288 4.70 21.30 0.72
CA GLN A 288 3.34 21.84 0.83
C GLN A 288 2.31 20.75 1.11
N GLN A 289 2.46 19.54 0.55
CA GLN A 289 1.51 18.44 0.74
C GLN A 289 1.82 17.56 1.96
N THR A 290 3.09 17.39 2.30
CA THR A 290 3.51 16.48 3.39
C THR A 290 3.93 17.18 4.68
N GLY A 291 4.05 18.53 4.65
CA GLY A 291 4.51 19.33 5.76
C GLY A 291 6.03 19.43 5.90
N ILE A 292 6.81 18.50 5.35
CA ILE A 292 8.27 18.44 5.47
C ILE A 292 8.96 18.23 4.10
N PRO A 293 10.22 18.72 3.92
CA PRO A 293 10.95 18.50 2.67
C PRO A 293 11.26 17.01 2.41
N PRO A 294 11.44 16.58 1.13
CA PRO A 294 11.69 15.17 0.77
C PRO A 294 12.90 14.55 1.49
N ALA A 295 14.00 15.30 1.64
CA ALA A 295 15.19 14.80 2.32
C ALA A 295 14.94 14.56 3.83
N LYS A 296 14.22 15.45 4.51
CA LYS A 296 13.80 15.25 5.90
C LYS A 296 12.80 14.10 6.02
N TYR A 297 11.89 13.97 5.05
CA TYR A 297 10.94 12.87 5.00
C TYR A 297 11.67 11.53 4.94
N ARG A 298 12.69 11.39 4.07
CA ARG A 298 13.52 10.17 3.95
C ARG A 298 14.24 9.83 5.26
N MET A 299 14.81 10.83 5.94
CA MET A 299 15.47 10.61 7.23
C MET A 299 14.50 10.14 8.32
N LYS A 300 13.28 10.71 8.34
CA LYS A 300 12.24 10.35 9.32
C LYS A 300 11.79 8.88 9.17
N ILE A 301 11.75 8.34 7.97
CA ILE A 301 11.35 6.94 7.71
C ILE A 301 12.49 5.93 7.88
N GLY A 302 13.66 6.36 8.37
CA GLY A 302 14.75 5.47 8.79
C GLY A 302 15.57 4.83 7.66
N MET A 303 15.42 5.27 6.42
CA MET A 303 16.29 4.83 5.32
C MET A 303 17.51 5.76 5.24
N LYS A 304 18.59 5.36 5.93
CA LYS A 304 19.94 5.89 5.72
C LYS A 304 20.61 5.17 4.57
#